data_ee4abb1011a17ed915fb8efd067a3c6b
#
_entry.id   ee4abb1011a17ed915fb8efd067a3c6b
#
_cell.length_a   1.000
_cell.length_b   1.000
_cell.length_c   1.000
_cell.angle_alpha   90.00
_cell.angle_beta   90.00
_cell.angle_gamma   90.00
#
_symmetry.space_group_name_H-M   'P 1'
#
loop_
_entity.id
_entity.type
_entity.pdbx_description
1 polymer ?
#
loop_
_entity_poly.entity_id
_entity_poly.type
_entity_poly.pdbx_seq_one_letter_code
_entity_poly.pdbx_strand_id
1 'polypeptide(L)'
;VCFLIGGSQQWNGTQIPLYLSIITFLLTCFMIPALPNSFNEIRGNGELFPLNGPMWSLFFEYIGNILYALFIRRLNTKRLTIVVIFLFIAHSIFTIGNLSGYGTIGVGWTFDSVNFFGGMIRMLFPFSLGMLISRRFKAIKISYPFLLSSILLIVIFCVPYLAPIKDINFNGIYEEICITIIF
;
A
#
# COMPACT_ATOMS: atom_id res chain seq x y z
N VAL A 1 -0.07 -16.33 15.94
CA VAL A 1 0.65 -17.60 16.20
C VAL A 1 2.15 -17.38 16.16
N CYS A 2 2.74 -16.87 15.04
CA CYS A 2 4.20 -16.66 14.91
C CYS A 2 4.78 -15.77 16.02
N PHE A 3 4.08 -14.69 16.41
CA PHE A 3 4.50 -13.80 17.46
C PHE A 3 4.56 -14.51 18.83
N LEU A 4 3.58 -15.33 19.16
CA LEU A 4 3.57 -16.11 20.40
C LEU A 4 4.65 -17.18 20.44
N ILE A 5 4.90 -17.85 19.31
CA ILE A 5 5.98 -18.84 19.16
C ILE A 5 7.36 -18.16 19.27
N GLY A 6 7.51 -16.95 18.73
CA GLY A 6 8.74 -16.14 18.79
C GLY A 6 9.04 -15.50 20.14
N GLY A 7 8.27 -15.83 21.21
CA GLY A 7 8.55 -15.43 22.59
C GLY A 7 7.85 -14.15 23.03
N SER A 8 6.93 -13.59 22.25
CA SER A 8 6.13 -12.40 22.61
C SER A 8 6.98 -11.21 23.10
N GLN A 9 8.01 -10.87 22.35
CA GLN A 9 8.96 -9.80 22.73
C GLN A 9 8.83 -8.59 21.80
N GLN A 10 9.08 -7.41 22.35
CA GLN A 10 9.30 -6.19 21.58
C GLN A 10 10.67 -6.25 20.86
N TRP A 11 10.89 -5.33 19.94
CA TRP A 11 12.18 -5.19 19.25
C TRP A 11 13.36 -4.94 20.22
N ASN A 12 13.10 -4.31 21.36
CA ASN A 12 14.08 -4.07 22.42
C ASN A 12 14.27 -5.26 23.38
N GLY A 13 13.62 -6.40 23.14
CA GLY A 13 13.68 -7.60 23.97
C GLY A 13 12.75 -7.61 25.19
N THR A 14 11.94 -6.56 25.40
CA THR A 14 10.99 -6.52 26.51
C THR A 14 9.87 -7.53 26.30
N GLN A 15 9.58 -8.34 27.32
CA GLN A 15 8.50 -9.33 27.30
C GLN A 15 7.13 -8.63 27.32
N ILE A 16 6.23 -9.12 26.50
CA ILE A 16 4.87 -8.58 26.37
C ILE A 16 3.90 -9.51 27.12
N PRO A 17 3.09 -8.98 28.04
CA PRO A 17 2.07 -9.75 28.71
C PRO A 17 1.07 -10.34 27.73
N LEU A 18 0.66 -11.60 27.97
CA LEU A 18 -0.27 -12.33 27.09
C LEU A 18 -1.60 -11.59 26.90
N TYR A 19 -2.11 -10.92 27.92
CA TYR A 19 -3.37 -10.18 27.82
C TYR A 19 -3.30 -9.04 26.80
N LEU A 20 -2.16 -8.33 26.69
CA LEU A 20 -1.97 -7.28 25.68
C LEU A 20 -1.96 -7.87 24.27
N SER A 21 -1.34 -9.03 24.08
CA SER A 21 -1.36 -9.75 22.80
C SER A 21 -2.77 -10.15 22.40
N ILE A 22 -3.60 -10.60 23.36
CA ILE A 22 -5.01 -10.96 23.12
C ILE A 22 -5.82 -9.71 22.75
N ILE A 23 -5.68 -8.62 23.50
CA ILE A 23 -6.40 -7.37 23.20
C ILE A 23 -6.00 -6.83 21.81
N THR A 24 -4.70 -6.78 21.53
CA THR A 24 -4.21 -6.35 20.21
C THR A 24 -4.72 -7.24 19.09
N PHE A 25 -4.80 -8.55 19.30
CA PHE A 25 -5.40 -9.48 18.32
C PHE A 25 -6.89 -9.15 18.08
N LEU A 26 -7.67 -8.95 19.13
CA LEU A 26 -9.09 -8.58 18.99
C LEU A 26 -9.25 -7.25 18.25
N LEU A 27 -8.48 -6.22 18.60
CA LEU A 27 -8.49 -4.92 17.90
C LEU A 27 -8.11 -5.09 16.42
N THR A 28 -7.12 -5.92 16.13
CA THR A 28 -6.72 -6.23 14.75
C THR A 28 -7.85 -6.89 13.97
N CYS A 29 -8.63 -7.79 14.58
CA CYS A 29 -9.81 -8.41 13.92
C CYS A 29 -10.88 -7.38 13.51
N PHE A 30 -10.99 -6.26 14.23
CA PHE A 30 -11.87 -5.14 13.90
C PHE A 30 -11.20 -4.06 13.04
N MET A 31 -9.99 -4.32 12.52
CA MET A 31 -9.20 -3.37 11.74
C MET A 31 -8.88 -2.05 12.48
N ILE A 32 -8.82 -2.10 13.80
CA ILE A 32 -8.43 -0.96 14.63
C ILE A 32 -6.89 -0.94 14.70
N PRO A 33 -6.23 0.08 14.13
CA PRO A 33 -4.77 0.14 14.11
C PRO A 33 -4.19 0.47 15.48
N ALA A 34 -2.95 0.06 15.70
CA ALA A 34 -2.14 0.55 16.80
C ALA A 34 -1.63 1.96 16.46
N LEU A 35 -1.89 2.90 17.36
CA LEU A 35 -1.34 4.25 17.23
C LEU A 35 0.00 4.34 17.97
N PRO A 36 0.89 5.25 17.57
CA PRO A 36 2.15 5.47 18.28
C PRO A 36 1.92 5.71 19.77
N ASN A 37 2.70 5.02 20.61
CA ASN A 37 2.61 5.07 22.09
C ASN A 37 1.28 4.56 22.68
N SER A 38 0.43 3.88 21.89
CA SER A 38 -0.77 3.25 22.44
C SER A 38 -0.44 1.88 23.05
N PHE A 39 -1.32 1.41 23.96
CA PHE A 39 -1.13 0.13 24.64
C PHE A 39 -1.12 -1.10 23.71
N ASN A 40 -1.70 -0.98 22.52
CA ASN A 40 -1.76 -2.04 21.53
C ASN A 40 -0.61 -1.98 20.49
N GLU A 41 0.28 -1.00 20.60
CA GLU A 41 1.55 -0.96 19.87
C GLU A 41 2.60 -1.84 20.59
N ILE A 42 2.35 -3.15 20.57
CA ILE A 42 3.06 -4.12 21.39
C ILE A 42 4.44 -4.52 20.87
N ARG A 43 4.85 -4.12 19.65
CA ARG A 43 6.17 -4.46 19.09
C ARG A 43 7.24 -3.39 19.30
N GLY A 44 6.85 -2.16 19.60
CA GLY A 44 7.77 -1.04 19.82
C GLY A 44 8.45 -0.53 18.56
N ASN A 45 7.88 -0.80 17.39
CA ASN A 45 8.39 -0.38 16.07
C ASN A 45 7.40 0.51 15.30
N GLY A 46 6.30 0.91 15.93
CA GLY A 46 5.31 1.80 15.34
C GLY A 46 4.41 1.17 14.27
N GLU A 47 4.41 -0.16 14.13
CA GLU A 47 3.55 -0.84 13.15
C GLU A 47 2.06 -0.65 13.46
N LEU A 48 1.26 -0.31 12.43
CA LEU A 48 -0.20 -0.18 12.55
C LEU A 48 -0.88 -1.49 12.99
N PHE A 49 -0.35 -2.63 12.56
CA PHE A 49 -0.88 -3.96 12.88
C PHE A 49 0.23 -4.88 13.36
N PRO A 50 0.64 -4.76 14.63
CA PRO A 50 1.83 -5.46 15.17
C PRO A 50 1.78 -6.99 15.06
N LEU A 51 0.59 -7.59 15.08
CA LEU A 51 0.41 -9.04 14.98
C LEU A 51 0.21 -9.56 13.57
N ASN A 52 -0.09 -8.68 12.61
CA ASN A 52 -0.34 -9.03 11.21
C ASN A 52 0.16 -7.90 10.30
N GLY A 53 1.48 -7.89 10.04
CA GLY A 53 2.12 -6.86 9.24
C GLY A 53 1.37 -6.51 7.95
N PRO A 54 1.02 -7.47 7.06
CA PRO A 54 0.31 -7.19 5.80
C PRO A 54 -1.04 -6.50 5.93
N MET A 55 -1.64 -6.46 7.12
CA MET A 55 -2.98 -5.90 7.32
C MET A 55 -3.08 -4.38 7.08
N TRP A 56 -1.96 -3.68 7.10
CA TRP A 56 -1.93 -2.26 6.75
C TRP A 56 -2.52 -1.99 5.35
N SER A 57 -2.29 -2.86 4.38
CA SER A 57 -2.84 -2.69 3.02
C SER A 57 -4.36 -2.80 3.02
N LEU A 58 -4.92 -3.78 3.72
CA LEU A 58 -6.37 -3.93 3.89
C LEU A 58 -7.00 -2.73 4.60
N PHE A 59 -6.30 -2.15 5.57
CA PHE A 59 -6.76 -0.96 6.26
C PHE A 59 -6.90 0.24 5.29
N PHE A 60 -5.91 0.48 4.42
CA PHE A 60 -6.02 1.53 3.40
C PHE A 60 -7.09 1.20 2.35
N GLU A 61 -7.24 -0.06 1.94
CA GLU A 61 -8.33 -0.49 1.05
C GLU A 61 -9.70 -0.24 1.68
N TYR A 62 -9.86 -0.49 2.98
CA TYR A 62 -11.08 -0.20 3.71
C TYR A 62 -11.40 1.30 3.69
N ILE A 63 -10.41 2.16 3.96
CA ILE A 63 -10.55 3.62 3.83
C ILE A 63 -10.94 3.99 2.39
N GLY A 64 -10.28 3.40 1.39
CA GLY A 64 -10.61 3.62 -0.03
C GLY A 64 -12.06 3.28 -0.37
N ASN A 65 -12.57 2.18 0.14
CA ASN A 65 -13.97 1.78 -0.04
C ASN A 65 -14.94 2.76 0.63
N ILE A 66 -14.61 3.28 1.81
CA ILE A 66 -15.40 4.34 2.45
C ILE A 66 -15.40 5.61 1.60
N LEU A 67 -14.22 6.05 1.15
CA LEU A 67 -14.10 7.23 0.28
C LEU A 67 -14.86 7.04 -1.04
N TYR A 68 -14.81 5.84 -1.60
CA TYR A 68 -15.62 5.50 -2.77
C TYR A 68 -17.11 5.63 -2.48
N ALA A 69 -17.60 5.01 -1.41
CA ALA A 69 -19.02 5.03 -1.06
C ALA A 69 -19.56 6.45 -0.78
N LEU A 70 -18.76 7.30 -0.15
CA LEU A 70 -19.17 8.65 0.25
C LEU A 70 -19.01 9.67 -0.89
N PHE A 71 -17.91 9.62 -1.61
CA PHE A 71 -17.47 10.68 -2.53
C PHE A 71 -17.25 10.21 -3.96
N ILE A 72 -16.38 9.25 -4.19
CA ILE A 72 -15.82 8.97 -5.52
C ILE A 72 -16.89 8.43 -6.48
N ARG A 73 -17.83 7.61 -6.00
CA ARG A 73 -18.95 7.08 -6.81
C ARG A 73 -19.83 8.17 -7.42
N ARG A 74 -19.89 9.36 -6.78
CA ARG A 74 -20.71 10.49 -7.22
C ARG A 74 -19.99 11.37 -8.25
N LEU A 75 -18.69 11.17 -8.44
CA LEU A 75 -17.94 11.94 -9.42
C LEU A 75 -18.32 11.54 -10.84
N ASN A 76 -18.56 12.54 -11.69
CA ASN A 76 -18.65 12.29 -13.13
C ASN A 76 -17.28 11.92 -13.69
N THR A 77 -17.24 11.33 -14.90
CA THR A 77 -16.01 10.85 -15.50
C THR A 77 -14.95 11.93 -15.68
N LYS A 78 -15.33 13.18 -15.98
CA LYS A 78 -14.40 14.31 -16.11
C LYS A 78 -13.71 14.62 -14.77
N ARG A 79 -14.49 14.72 -13.68
CA ARG A 79 -13.95 14.98 -12.33
C ARG A 79 -13.09 13.82 -11.85
N LEU A 80 -13.50 12.57 -12.10
CA LEU A 80 -12.71 11.40 -11.78
C LEU A 80 -11.36 11.42 -12.53
N THR A 81 -11.35 11.81 -13.81
CA THR A 81 -10.09 11.96 -14.58
C THR A 81 -9.15 12.97 -13.93
N ILE A 82 -9.68 14.11 -13.47
CA ILE A 82 -8.85 15.13 -12.78
C ILE A 82 -8.26 14.55 -11.47
N VAL A 83 -9.08 13.83 -10.70
CA VAL A 83 -8.60 13.16 -9.46
C VAL A 83 -7.51 12.15 -9.78
N VAL A 84 -7.68 11.32 -10.81
CA VAL A 84 -6.67 10.33 -11.22
C VAL A 84 -5.37 11.00 -11.65
N ILE A 85 -5.44 12.08 -12.45
CA ILE A 85 -4.24 12.83 -12.85
C ILE A 85 -3.52 13.43 -11.64
N PHE A 86 -4.27 14.01 -10.70
CA PHE A 86 -3.67 14.55 -9.46
C PHE A 86 -2.99 13.45 -8.64
N LEU A 87 -3.66 12.30 -8.45
CA LEU A 87 -3.11 11.16 -7.73
C LEU A 87 -1.90 10.56 -8.44
N PHE A 88 -1.90 10.50 -9.77
CA PHE A 88 -0.75 10.08 -10.57
C PHE A 88 0.46 10.97 -10.33
N ILE A 89 0.27 12.30 -10.41
CA ILE A 89 1.35 13.25 -10.15
C ILE A 89 1.87 13.09 -8.71
N ALA A 90 0.98 12.99 -7.73
CA ALA A 90 1.36 12.79 -6.33
C ALA A 90 2.12 11.48 -6.13
N HIS A 91 1.67 10.39 -6.75
CA HIS A 91 2.32 9.09 -6.73
C HIS A 91 3.72 9.16 -7.36
N SER A 92 3.83 9.75 -8.56
CA SER A 92 5.11 9.92 -9.26
C SER A 92 6.10 10.76 -8.45
N ILE A 93 5.67 11.88 -7.86
CA ILE A 93 6.52 12.71 -6.99
C ILE A 93 7.00 11.89 -5.78
N PHE A 94 6.10 11.12 -5.16
CA PHE A 94 6.44 10.33 -3.99
C PHE A 94 7.43 9.20 -4.32
N THR A 95 7.18 8.49 -5.41
CA THR A 95 7.94 7.30 -5.82
C THR A 95 9.26 7.66 -6.47
N ILE A 96 9.26 8.53 -7.49
CA ILE A 96 10.48 8.94 -8.20
C ILE A 96 11.34 9.84 -7.33
N GLY A 97 10.71 10.76 -6.56
CA GLY A 97 11.37 11.62 -5.60
C GLY A 97 11.90 10.90 -4.36
N ASN A 98 11.67 9.59 -4.24
CA ASN A 98 12.14 8.75 -3.14
C ASN A 98 11.80 9.32 -1.75
N LEU A 99 10.58 9.86 -1.59
CA LEU A 99 10.17 10.46 -0.32
C LEU A 99 10.09 9.42 0.81
N SER A 100 9.98 8.14 0.49
CA SER A 100 10.05 7.05 1.44
C SER A 100 11.46 6.80 1.99
N GLY A 101 12.50 7.13 1.24
CA GLY A 101 13.89 6.76 1.50
C GLY A 101 14.25 5.31 1.13
N TYR A 102 13.26 4.51 0.67
CA TYR A 102 13.47 3.07 0.35
C TYR A 102 13.70 2.80 -1.14
N GLY A 103 13.71 3.82 -1.98
CA GLY A 103 13.82 3.67 -3.44
C GLY A 103 12.54 3.20 -4.12
N THR A 104 11.48 2.91 -3.36
CA THR A 104 10.16 2.47 -3.83
C THR A 104 9.07 3.11 -2.99
N ILE A 105 7.80 3.00 -3.41
CA ILE A 105 6.66 3.43 -2.57
C ILE A 105 6.32 2.40 -1.47
N GLY A 106 7.30 1.66 -0.99
CA GLY A 106 7.15 0.62 0.04
C GLY A 106 6.81 1.16 1.44
N VAL A 107 5.73 1.91 1.57
CA VAL A 107 5.27 2.59 2.80
C VAL A 107 3.83 2.23 3.15
N GLY A 108 3.39 2.57 4.35
CA GLY A 108 2.01 2.40 4.81
C GLY A 108 1.88 1.55 6.09
N TRP A 109 2.97 1.08 6.66
CA TRP A 109 3.00 0.16 7.79
C TRP A 109 3.05 0.83 9.16
N THR A 110 3.49 2.10 9.24
CA THR A 110 3.54 2.90 10.47
C THR A 110 2.68 4.16 10.36
N PHE A 111 2.38 4.79 11.51
CA PHE A 111 1.51 5.98 11.56
C PHE A 111 2.32 7.29 11.59
N ASP A 112 3.42 7.35 10.86
CA ASP A 112 4.11 8.61 10.59
C ASP A 112 3.58 9.25 9.30
N SER A 113 3.91 10.54 9.09
CA SER A 113 3.39 11.29 7.95
C SER A 113 3.77 10.67 6.60
N VAL A 114 5.01 10.20 6.45
CA VAL A 114 5.49 9.63 5.20
C VAL A 114 4.77 8.32 4.89
N ASN A 115 4.68 7.42 5.88
CA ASN A 115 4.02 6.13 5.71
C ASN A 115 2.52 6.29 5.51
N PHE A 116 1.85 7.16 6.29
CA PHE A 116 0.41 7.32 6.19
C PHE A 116 0.00 7.94 4.85
N PHE A 117 0.59 9.08 4.49
CA PHE A 117 0.25 9.73 3.21
C PHE A 117 0.73 8.92 2.00
N GLY A 118 1.90 8.31 2.07
CA GLY A 118 2.40 7.41 1.03
C GLY A 118 1.49 6.19 0.85
N GLY A 119 1.05 5.56 1.95
CA GLY A 119 0.10 4.45 1.92
C GLY A 119 -1.26 4.85 1.31
N MET A 120 -1.77 6.04 1.66
CA MET A 120 -2.99 6.59 1.05
C MET A 120 -2.83 6.80 -0.46
N ILE A 121 -1.74 7.42 -0.91
CA ILE A 121 -1.48 7.68 -2.34
C ILE A 121 -1.32 6.35 -3.09
N ARG A 122 -0.54 5.43 -2.52
CA ARG A 122 -0.29 4.10 -3.07
C ARG A 122 -1.57 3.30 -3.30
N MET A 123 -2.57 3.46 -2.44
CA MET A 123 -3.87 2.81 -2.58
C MET A 123 -4.81 3.59 -3.48
N LEU A 124 -4.97 4.91 -3.27
CA LEU A 124 -5.99 5.72 -3.97
C LEU A 124 -5.71 5.85 -5.45
N PHE A 125 -4.44 5.93 -5.87
CA PHE A 125 -4.11 6.07 -7.29
C PHE A 125 -4.58 4.87 -8.12
N PRO A 126 -4.11 3.63 -7.88
CA PRO A 126 -4.53 2.47 -8.69
C PRO A 126 -6.03 2.18 -8.52
N PHE A 127 -6.59 2.39 -7.33
CA PHE A 127 -8.03 2.23 -7.09
C PHE A 127 -8.86 3.18 -7.97
N SER A 128 -8.52 4.47 -7.99
CA SER A 128 -9.22 5.47 -8.81
C SER A 128 -8.97 5.28 -10.30
N LEU A 129 -7.77 4.85 -10.69
CA LEU A 129 -7.41 4.52 -12.06
C LEU A 129 -8.24 3.33 -12.57
N GLY A 130 -8.34 2.25 -11.81
CA GLY A 130 -9.17 1.10 -12.14
C GLY A 130 -10.64 1.47 -12.36
N MET A 131 -11.19 2.38 -11.53
CA MET A 131 -12.54 2.90 -11.73
C MET A 131 -12.67 3.75 -13.00
N LEU A 132 -11.68 4.57 -13.32
CA LEU A 132 -11.69 5.37 -14.56
C LEU A 132 -11.64 4.46 -15.78
N ILE A 133 -10.78 3.43 -15.75
CA ILE A 133 -10.68 2.43 -16.80
C ILE A 133 -12.02 1.71 -16.98
N SER A 134 -12.64 1.23 -15.91
CA SER A 134 -13.93 0.54 -15.98
C SER A 134 -15.05 1.37 -16.63
N ARG A 135 -14.97 2.72 -16.54
CA ARG A 135 -15.94 3.63 -17.20
C ARG A 135 -15.62 3.95 -18.65
N ARG A 136 -14.37 3.80 -19.07
CA ARG A 136 -13.87 4.22 -20.38
C ARG A 136 -13.52 3.07 -21.29
N PHE A 137 -13.11 1.95 -20.72
CA PHE A 137 -12.57 0.83 -21.47
C PHE A 137 -13.68 -0.07 -22.00
N LYS A 138 -13.56 -0.42 -23.28
CA LYS A 138 -14.38 -1.47 -23.90
C LYS A 138 -13.55 -2.74 -23.95
N ALA A 139 -14.12 -3.85 -23.49
CA ALA A 139 -13.45 -5.13 -23.51
C ALA A 139 -12.97 -5.50 -24.93
N ILE A 140 -11.70 -5.78 -25.06
CA ILE A 140 -11.07 -6.26 -26.29
C ILE A 140 -10.92 -7.77 -26.17
N LYS A 141 -11.29 -8.51 -27.21
CA LYS A 141 -11.04 -9.96 -27.27
C LYS A 141 -9.55 -10.20 -27.52
N ILE A 142 -8.88 -10.74 -26.53
CA ILE A 142 -7.46 -11.11 -26.60
C ILE A 142 -7.38 -12.63 -26.63
N SER A 143 -6.57 -13.19 -27.53
CA SER A 143 -6.27 -14.62 -27.53
C SER A 143 -5.30 -14.93 -26.38
N TYR A 144 -5.58 -15.95 -25.59
CA TYR A 144 -4.75 -16.39 -24.47
C TYR A 144 -4.46 -15.31 -23.41
N PRO A 145 -5.48 -14.60 -22.88
CA PRO A 145 -5.27 -13.47 -21.97
C PRO A 145 -4.53 -13.86 -20.70
N PHE A 146 -4.83 -15.04 -20.15
CA PHE A 146 -4.16 -15.56 -18.96
C PHE A 146 -2.65 -15.79 -19.19
N LEU A 147 -2.29 -16.41 -20.30
CA LEU A 147 -0.89 -16.67 -20.64
C LEU A 147 -0.11 -15.35 -20.82
N LEU A 148 -0.69 -14.40 -21.55
CA LEU A 148 -0.06 -13.09 -21.79
C LEU A 148 0.12 -12.31 -20.49
N SER A 149 -0.90 -12.23 -19.62
CA SER A 149 -0.80 -11.55 -18.34
C SER A 149 0.20 -12.24 -17.41
N SER A 150 0.25 -13.58 -17.41
CA SER A 150 1.23 -14.33 -16.60
C SER A 150 2.67 -14.07 -17.06
N ILE A 151 2.93 -14.07 -18.37
CA ILE A 151 4.26 -13.75 -18.93
C ILE A 151 4.64 -12.31 -18.57
N LEU A 152 3.71 -11.36 -18.73
CA LEU A 152 3.93 -9.95 -18.39
C LEU A 152 4.33 -9.80 -16.92
N LEU A 153 3.59 -10.42 -16.01
CA LEU A 153 3.88 -10.38 -14.57
C LEU A 153 5.24 -11.01 -14.24
N ILE A 154 5.57 -12.15 -14.85
CA ILE A 154 6.88 -12.79 -14.67
C ILE A 154 8.00 -11.83 -15.10
N VAL A 155 7.88 -11.20 -16.27
CA VAL A 155 8.89 -10.24 -16.76
C VAL A 155 9.03 -9.06 -15.78
N ILE A 156 7.90 -8.50 -15.30
CA ILE A 156 7.91 -7.40 -14.34
C ILE A 156 8.59 -7.82 -13.03
N PHE A 157 8.29 -9.00 -12.48
CA PHE A 157 8.87 -9.43 -11.20
C PHE A 157 10.31 -9.95 -11.30
N CYS A 158 10.81 -10.25 -12.49
CA CYS A 158 12.20 -10.69 -12.69
C CYS A 158 13.22 -9.55 -12.73
N VAL A 159 12.79 -8.29 -12.75
CA VAL A 159 13.73 -7.16 -12.75
C VAL A 159 14.33 -6.98 -11.36
N PRO A 160 15.67 -7.01 -11.22
CA PRO A 160 16.32 -6.89 -9.93
C PRO A 160 16.24 -5.44 -9.41
N TYR A 161 16.34 -5.30 -8.09
CA TYR A 161 16.50 -3.99 -7.46
C TYR A 161 17.83 -3.36 -7.91
N LEU A 162 17.77 -2.12 -8.37
CA LEU A 162 18.94 -1.34 -8.81
C LEU A 162 19.27 -0.27 -7.77
N ALA A 163 20.52 -0.23 -7.31
CA ALA A 163 20.95 0.85 -6.43
C ALA A 163 20.84 2.20 -7.14
N PRO A 164 20.44 3.28 -6.44
CA PRO A 164 20.38 4.62 -7.02
C PRO A 164 21.76 5.05 -7.56
N ILE A 165 21.79 5.63 -8.75
CA ILE A 165 23.01 6.17 -9.37
C ILE A 165 22.83 7.66 -9.53
N LYS A 166 23.73 8.46 -8.94
CA LYS A 166 23.71 9.94 -9.03
C LYS A 166 22.33 10.54 -8.75
N ASP A 167 21.72 10.18 -7.63
CA ASP A 167 20.42 10.67 -7.17
C ASP A 167 19.21 10.26 -8.03
N ILE A 168 19.42 9.44 -9.08
CA ILE A 168 18.32 8.91 -9.89
C ILE A 168 17.77 7.63 -9.24
N ASN A 169 16.51 7.67 -8.88
CA ASN A 169 15.80 6.52 -8.33
C ASN A 169 15.23 5.64 -9.44
N PHE A 170 16.04 4.73 -9.97
CA PHE A 170 15.62 3.80 -11.04
C PHE A 170 14.47 2.88 -10.61
N ASN A 171 14.43 2.46 -9.35
CA ASN A 171 13.37 1.57 -8.87
C ASN A 171 12.02 2.30 -8.83
N GLY A 172 11.99 3.57 -8.40
CA GLY A 172 10.79 4.38 -8.41
C GLY A 172 10.28 4.64 -9.83
N ILE A 173 11.17 4.93 -10.79
CA ILE A 173 10.79 5.07 -12.20
C ILE A 173 10.25 3.75 -12.73
N TYR A 174 10.90 2.63 -12.42
CA TYR A 174 10.47 1.31 -12.84
C TYR A 174 9.10 0.95 -12.25
N GLU A 175 8.86 1.22 -10.98
CA GLU A 175 7.57 0.98 -10.30
C GLU A 175 6.44 1.77 -10.98
N GLU A 176 6.68 3.03 -11.35
CA GLU A 176 5.71 3.88 -12.05
C GLU A 176 5.38 3.36 -13.45
N ILE A 177 6.40 2.91 -14.19
CA ILE A 177 6.21 2.27 -15.50
C ILE A 177 5.39 0.98 -15.36
N CYS A 178 5.71 0.14 -14.37
CA CYS A 178 4.98 -1.12 -14.13
C CYS A 178 3.51 -0.88 -13.82
N ILE A 179 3.18 0.09 -12.96
CA ILE A 179 1.80 0.45 -12.68
C ILE A 179 1.08 0.88 -13.96
N THR A 180 1.72 1.71 -14.78
CA THR A 180 1.13 2.17 -16.05
C THR A 180 0.90 1.05 -17.07
N ILE A 181 1.74 0.00 -17.04
CA ILE A 181 1.61 -1.15 -17.97
C ILE A 181 0.53 -2.13 -17.47
N ILE A 182 0.38 -2.31 -16.16
CA ILE A 182 -0.59 -3.23 -15.56
C ILE A 182 -2.03 -2.74 -15.74
N PHE A 183 -2.24 -1.41 -15.73
CA PHE A 183 -3.55 -0.79 -15.89
C PHE A 183 -3.79 -0.28 -17.30
#